data_9bce4043a839705592ed848cfb6bd29c
#
_entry.id   9bce4043a839705592ed848cfb6bd29c
#
_cell.length_a   1.000
_cell.length_b   1.000
_cell.length_c   1.000
_cell.angle_alpha   90.00
_cell.angle_beta   90.00
_cell.angle_gamma   90.00
#
_symmetry.space_group_name_H-M   'P 1'
#
loop_
_entity.id
_entity.type
_entity.pdbx_description
1 polymer ?
#
loop_
_entity_poly.entity_id
_entity_poly.type
_entity_poly.pdbx_seq_one_letter_code
_entity_poly.pdbx_strand_id
1 'polypeptide(L)'
;MEFELEFTPDAWVHLQEFSARDRGLILDAINTQLRYEPDVETRNRKPMKDNLLATWELRVGKFRVFYDIDNDTVKIVYILAIGYKDHNQLFIGGKRFEL
;
A
#
# COMPACT_ATOMS: atom_id res chain seq x y z
N MET A 1 11.97 15.48 -2.91
CA MET A 1 11.88 14.96 -4.28
C MET A 1 10.62 14.11 -4.41
N GLU A 2 9.89 14.30 -5.47
CA GLU A 2 8.60 13.65 -5.66
C GLU A 2 8.75 12.30 -6.35
N PHE A 3 8.06 11.27 -5.82
CA PHE A 3 7.99 9.96 -6.43
C PHE A 3 6.75 9.87 -7.29
N GLU A 4 6.85 9.15 -8.40
CA GLU A 4 5.67 8.77 -9.17
C GLU A 4 4.99 7.58 -8.49
N LEU A 5 3.66 7.52 -8.60
CA LEU A 5 2.88 6.43 -8.03
C LEU A 5 2.34 5.58 -9.17
N GLU A 6 2.61 4.28 -9.13
CA GLU A 6 2.07 3.34 -10.10
C GLU A 6 1.33 2.21 -9.38
N PHE A 7 0.14 1.89 -9.88
CA PHE A 7 -0.65 0.77 -9.39
C PHE A 7 -0.46 -0.42 -10.30
N THR A 8 -0.13 -1.57 -9.72
CA THR A 8 -0.17 -2.82 -10.48
C THR A 8 -1.62 -3.16 -10.84
N PRO A 9 -1.85 -3.98 -11.87
CA PRO A 9 -3.21 -4.42 -12.19
C PRO A 9 -3.92 -5.06 -10.99
N ASP A 10 -3.21 -5.87 -10.20
CA ASP A 10 -3.78 -6.51 -9.02
C ASP A 10 -4.21 -5.49 -7.98
N ALA A 11 -3.35 -4.51 -7.69
CA ALA A 11 -3.68 -3.46 -6.72
C ALA A 11 -4.90 -2.65 -7.16
N TRP A 12 -4.99 -2.38 -8.45
CA TRP A 12 -6.15 -1.67 -9.01
C TRP A 12 -7.44 -2.46 -8.79
N VAL A 13 -7.40 -3.78 -9.03
CA VAL A 13 -8.55 -4.66 -8.80
C VAL A 13 -8.91 -4.67 -7.31
N HIS A 14 -7.92 -4.77 -6.42
CA HIS A 14 -8.16 -4.73 -4.98
C HIS A 14 -8.87 -3.44 -4.57
N LEU A 15 -8.42 -2.30 -5.11
CA LEU A 15 -9.01 -1.01 -4.78
C LEU A 15 -10.49 -0.94 -5.16
N GLN A 16 -10.86 -1.55 -6.29
CA GLN A 16 -12.25 -1.52 -6.77
C GLN A 16 -13.22 -2.27 -5.86
N GLU A 17 -12.73 -3.14 -4.99
CA GLU A 17 -13.58 -3.90 -4.07
C GLU A 17 -14.10 -3.07 -2.91
N PHE A 18 -13.48 -1.92 -2.64
CA PHE A 18 -13.88 -1.05 -1.55
C PHE A 18 -14.95 -0.06 -1.99
N SER A 19 -15.72 0.45 -1.02
CA SER A 19 -16.70 1.51 -1.30
C SER A 19 -16.01 2.75 -1.83
N ALA A 20 -16.77 3.64 -2.48
CA ALA A 20 -16.23 4.90 -2.99
C ALA A 20 -15.60 5.73 -1.86
N ARG A 21 -16.20 5.73 -0.68
CA ARG A 21 -15.68 6.42 0.48
C ARG A 21 -14.33 5.85 0.91
N ASP A 22 -14.24 4.53 1.02
CA ASP A 22 -13.01 3.88 1.46
C ASP A 22 -11.90 4.03 0.42
N ARG A 23 -12.25 3.94 -0.86
CA ARG A 23 -11.29 4.21 -1.94
C ARG A 23 -10.70 5.61 -1.83
N GLY A 24 -11.56 6.59 -1.55
CA GLY A 24 -11.11 7.98 -1.37
C GLY A 24 -10.12 8.13 -0.22
N LEU A 25 -10.42 7.50 0.92
CA LEU A 25 -9.53 7.51 2.08
C LEU A 25 -8.17 6.89 1.76
N ILE A 26 -8.20 5.73 1.08
CA ILE A 26 -6.97 5.02 0.71
C ILE A 26 -6.14 5.84 -0.28
N LEU A 27 -6.77 6.37 -1.32
CA LEU A 27 -6.08 7.16 -2.33
C LEU A 27 -5.49 8.44 -1.77
N ASP A 28 -6.21 9.13 -0.89
CA ASP A 28 -5.71 10.34 -0.23
C ASP A 28 -4.48 10.01 0.61
N ALA A 29 -4.51 8.90 1.35
CA ALA A 29 -3.37 8.50 2.16
C ALA A 29 -2.16 8.13 1.30
N ILE A 30 -2.37 7.39 0.22
CA ILE A 30 -1.30 7.06 -0.72
C ILE A 30 -0.67 8.34 -1.25
N ASN A 31 -1.49 9.28 -1.68
CA ASN A 31 -1.02 10.53 -2.28
C ASN A 31 -0.24 11.39 -1.28
N THR A 32 -0.71 11.48 -0.03
CA THR A 32 -0.04 12.30 0.99
C THR A 32 1.17 11.62 1.61
N GLN A 33 1.15 10.30 1.75
CA GLN A 33 2.18 9.57 2.50
C GLN A 33 3.31 9.01 1.62
N LEU A 34 3.04 8.74 0.35
CA LEU A 34 3.99 8.00 -0.47
C LEU A 34 4.67 8.82 -1.58
N ARG A 35 4.25 10.06 -1.82
CA ARG A 35 4.85 10.87 -2.89
C ARG A 35 6.22 11.40 -2.56
N TYR A 36 6.49 11.72 -1.29
CA TYR A 36 7.70 12.45 -0.93
C TYR A 36 8.68 11.65 -0.09
N GLU A 37 8.19 10.87 0.84
CA GLU A 37 9.04 10.14 1.78
C GLU A 37 8.57 8.69 1.97
N PRO A 38 8.38 7.92 0.88
CA PRO A 38 7.86 6.55 1.02
C PRO A 38 8.82 5.62 1.74
N ASP A 39 10.10 5.94 1.76
CA ASP A 39 11.17 5.14 2.35
C ASP A 39 11.57 5.61 3.76
N VAL A 40 10.79 6.51 4.35
CA VAL A 40 11.03 6.96 5.72
C VAL A 40 10.03 6.28 6.65
N GLU A 41 10.56 5.51 7.60
CA GLU A 41 9.72 4.82 8.56
C GLU A 41 9.02 5.82 9.47
N THR A 42 7.71 5.66 9.63
CA THR A 42 6.89 6.43 10.55
C THR A 42 5.91 5.48 11.23
N ARG A 43 5.01 6.04 12.04
CA ARG A 43 3.94 5.25 12.65
C ARG A 43 3.11 4.50 11.61
N ASN A 44 2.88 5.12 10.46
CA ASN A 44 2.01 4.54 9.42
C ASN A 44 2.77 3.91 8.25
N ARG A 45 4.05 4.21 8.08
CA ARG A 45 4.89 3.62 7.06
C ARG A 45 5.91 2.70 7.72
N LYS A 46 5.83 1.40 7.43
CA LYS A 46 6.69 0.40 8.08
C LYS A 46 7.37 -0.48 7.04
N PRO A 47 8.68 -0.70 7.18
CA PRO A 47 9.33 -1.73 6.37
C PRO A 47 8.83 -3.10 6.82
N MET A 48 8.71 -4.01 5.87
CA MET A 48 8.25 -5.36 6.13
C MET A 48 9.42 -6.33 6.18
N LYS A 49 9.25 -7.40 6.97
CA LYS A 49 10.21 -8.51 6.95
C LYS A 49 10.07 -9.26 5.64
N ASP A 50 11.06 -10.10 5.31
CA ASP A 50 11.05 -10.89 4.10
C ASP A 50 9.74 -11.64 3.91
N ASN A 51 9.12 -11.42 2.77
CA ASN A 51 7.87 -12.05 2.39
C ASN A 51 7.72 -11.95 0.86
N LEU A 52 6.68 -12.58 0.33
CA LEU A 52 6.45 -12.60 -1.12
C LEU A 52 5.57 -11.45 -1.61
N LEU A 53 5.15 -10.54 -0.72
CA LEU A 53 4.17 -9.54 -1.07
C LEU A 53 4.79 -8.19 -1.41
N ALA A 54 5.56 -7.61 -0.49
CA ALA A 54 6.09 -6.26 -0.66
C ALA A 54 7.20 -5.98 0.35
N THR A 55 7.91 -4.87 0.17
CA THR A 55 8.96 -4.44 1.10
C THR A 55 8.46 -3.42 2.11
N TRP A 56 7.36 -2.74 1.83
CA TRP A 56 6.80 -1.71 2.70
C TRP A 56 5.29 -1.85 2.86
N GLU A 57 4.80 -1.37 4.01
CA GLU A 57 3.38 -1.34 4.34
C GLU A 57 2.99 0.08 4.78
N LEU A 58 1.92 0.60 4.19
CA LEU A 58 1.27 1.83 4.65
C LEU A 58 -0.01 1.46 5.39
N ARG A 59 -0.17 1.96 6.60
CA ARG A 59 -1.36 1.75 7.43
C ARG A 59 -2.30 2.94 7.31
N VAL A 60 -3.54 2.66 6.94
CA VAL A 60 -4.60 3.68 6.79
C VAL A 60 -5.81 3.15 7.56
N GLY A 61 -5.87 3.43 8.88
CA GLY A 61 -6.86 2.80 9.73
C GLY A 61 -6.75 1.28 9.67
N LYS A 62 -7.85 0.62 9.31
CA LYS A 62 -7.82 -0.84 9.10
C LYS A 62 -7.23 -1.25 7.76
N PHE A 63 -7.10 -0.33 6.82
CA PHE A 63 -6.60 -0.63 5.48
C PHE A 63 -5.09 -0.76 5.47
N ARG A 64 -4.59 -1.57 4.54
CA ARG A 64 -3.15 -1.79 4.36
C ARG A 64 -2.82 -1.66 2.89
N VAL A 65 -1.82 -0.83 2.60
CA VAL A 65 -1.31 -0.64 1.24
C VAL A 65 0.11 -1.19 1.22
N PHE A 66 0.36 -2.14 0.35
CA PHE A 66 1.66 -2.81 0.24
C PHE A 66 2.38 -2.29 -0.99
N TYR A 67 3.61 -1.85 -0.81
CA TYR A 67 4.32 -1.17 -1.89
C TYR A 67 5.81 -1.48 -1.89
N ASP A 68 6.40 -1.32 -3.06
CA ASP A 68 7.85 -1.34 -3.27
C ASP A 68 8.29 0.01 -3.82
N ILE A 69 9.57 0.31 -3.67
CA ILE A 69 10.13 1.58 -4.09
C ILE A 69 11.29 1.31 -5.06
N ASP A 70 11.28 2.01 -6.20
CA ASP A 70 12.42 2.08 -7.09
C ASP A 70 13.07 3.46 -6.91
N ASN A 71 14.29 3.47 -6.43
CA ASN A 71 15.05 4.68 -6.14
C ASN A 71 16.19 4.95 -7.13
N ASP A 72 16.31 4.14 -8.17
CA ASP A 72 17.48 4.23 -9.07
C ASP A 72 17.39 5.44 -10.00
N THR A 73 16.95 5.23 -11.23
CA THR A 73 16.95 6.27 -12.26
C THR A 73 15.72 7.15 -12.18
N VAL A 74 14.54 6.53 -12.03
CA VAL A 74 13.26 7.21 -11.85
C VAL A 74 12.73 6.81 -10.48
N LYS A 75 12.24 7.78 -9.74
CA LYS A 75 11.72 7.51 -8.40
C LYS A 75 10.25 7.13 -8.51
N ILE A 76 9.98 5.83 -8.31
CA ILE A 76 8.63 5.27 -8.47
C ILE A 76 8.27 4.46 -7.23
N VAL A 77 7.04 4.65 -6.76
CA VAL A 77 6.40 3.79 -5.77
C VAL A 77 5.43 2.90 -6.51
N TYR A 78 5.63 1.58 -6.40
CA TYR A 78 4.72 0.59 -6.98
C TYR A 78 3.75 0.11 -5.90
N ILE A 79 2.47 0.38 -6.10
CA ILE A 79 1.42 -0.14 -5.23
C ILE A 79 1.11 -1.55 -5.71
N LEU A 80 1.44 -2.54 -4.90
CA LEU A 80 1.39 -3.95 -5.29
C LEU A 80 0.09 -4.63 -4.86
N ALA A 81 -0.45 -4.26 -3.70
CA ALA A 81 -1.66 -4.86 -3.16
C ALA A 81 -2.31 -3.92 -2.16
N ILE A 82 -3.63 -4.02 -2.04
CA ILE A 82 -4.39 -3.24 -1.08
C ILE A 82 -5.35 -4.19 -0.37
N GLY A 83 -5.31 -4.19 0.96
CA GLY A 83 -6.15 -5.05 1.76
C GLY A 83 -6.64 -4.37 3.02
N TYR A 84 -7.17 -5.16 3.93
CA TYR A 84 -7.63 -4.66 5.22
C TYR A 84 -7.39 -5.70 6.30
N LYS A 85 -7.32 -5.23 7.54
CA LYS A 85 -7.23 -6.11 8.70
C LYS A 85 -8.58 -6.19 9.42
N ASP A 86 -8.93 -7.40 9.80
CA ASP A 86 -10.11 -7.68 10.59
C ASP A 86 -9.71 -8.71 11.65
N HIS A 87 -9.83 -8.34 12.93
CA HIS A 87 -9.41 -9.17 14.07
C HIS A 87 -7.97 -9.68 13.91
N ASN A 88 -7.06 -8.79 13.53
CA ASN A 88 -5.63 -9.08 13.29
C ASN A 88 -5.37 -10.03 12.13
N GLN A 89 -6.36 -10.31 11.30
CA GLN A 89 -6.19 -11.10 10.09
C GLN A 89 -6.18 -10.19 8.87
N LEU A 90 -5.25 -10.43 7.96
CA LEU A 90 -5.11 -9.65 6.74
C LEU A 90 -5.93 -10.30 5.63
N PHE A 91 -6.70 -9.48 4.93
CA PHE A 91 -7.47 -9.89 3.75
C PHE A 91 -7.06 -9.06 2.55
N ILE A 92 -6.79 -9.72 1.44
CA ILE A 92 -6.44 -9.09 0.16
C ILE A 92 -7.28 -9.77 -0.91
N GLY A 93 -8.01 -8.98 -1.71
CA GLY A 93 -8.86 -9.54 -2.75
C GLY A 93 -9.94 -10.46 -2.21
N GLY A 94 -10.44 -10.16 -1.01
CA GLY A 94 -11.47 -10.98 -0.37
C GLY A 94 -10.97 -12.28 0.24
N LYS A 95 -9.67 -12.54 0.20
CA LYS A 95 -9.06 -13.78 0.71
C LYS A 95 -8.12 -13.47 1.86
N ARG A 96 -8.10 -14.36 2.85
CA ARG A 96 -7.16 -14.27 3.95
C ARG A 96 -5.73 -14.49 3.45
N PHE A 97 -4.83 -13.61 3.85
CA PHE A 97 -3.43 -13.66 3.45
C PHE A 97 -2.54 -13.78 4.69
N GLU A 98 -1.64 -14.74 4.69
CA GLU A 98 -0.68 -14.91 5.78
C GLU A 98 0.70 -14.41 5.33
N LEU A 99 1.28 -13.52 6.14
CA LEU A 99 2.61 -12.99 5.91
C LEU A 99 3.69 -13.77 6.68
#